data_d093339ed380336619e15f7d8d88691d
#
_entry.id   d093339ed380336619e15f7d8d88691d
#
_cell.length_a   1.000
_cell.length_b   1.000
_cell.length_c   1.000
_cell.angle_alpha   90.00
_cell.angle_beta   90.00
_cell.angle_gamma   90.00
#
_symmetry.space_group_name_H-M   'P 1'
#
loop_
_entity.id
_entity.type
_entity.pdbx_description
1 polymer ?
#
loop_
_entity_poly.entity_id
_entity_poly.type
_entity_poly.pdbx_seq_one_letter_code
_entity_poly.pdbx_strand_id
1 'polypeptide(L)'
;MVNIESAVNNFLNEKDKNYKQLKYLIGVSGGVDSMVLSNIFMKLNLNIAVAHMNFQLRGKDSDEDEKFVRDYFNNRDIPIYVKKVDTNIYAKEHKLSIEQAARELRYDFFEELIEKYNYDYLVLAHQANDVIETFFINILRGATLFGLSSIPQKRSLILRPLWYVSR
;
A
#
# COMPACT_ATOMS: atom_id res chain seq x y z
N MET A 1 25.41 3.77 3.90
CA MET A 1 24.06 3.80 3.30
C MET A 1 23.42 2.46 3.52
N VAL A 2 22.25 2.41 4.14
CA VAL A 2 21.49 1.16 4.29
C VAL A 2 21.03 0.76 2.89
N ASN A 3 21.40 -0.44 2.45
CA ASN A 3 20.86 -0.97 1.19
C ASN A 3 19.40 -1.37 1.42
N ILE A 4 18.46 -0.58 0.89
CA ILE A 4 17.01 -0.76 1.08
C ILE A 4 16.57 -2.15 0.61
N GLU A 5 17.14 -2.67 -0.47
CA GLU A 5 16.84 -4.00 -0.98
C GLU A 5 17.22 -5.10 0.04
N SER A 6 18.41 -4.99 0.63
CA SER A 6 18.85 -5.91 1.70
C SER A 6 17.97 -5.80 2.94
N ALA A 7 17.55 -4.59 3.32
CA ALA A 7 16.66 -4.39 4.46
C ALA A 7 15.28 -5.05 4.24
N VAL A 8 14.69 -4.88 3.06
CA VAL A 8 13.42 -5.52 2.68
C VAL A 8 13.57 -7.05 2.67
N ASN A 9 14.64 -7.56 2.09
CA ASN A 9 14.91 -9.00 2.03
C ASN A 9 15.04 -9.61 3.43
N ASN A 10 15.78 -8.96 4.32
CA ASN A 10 15.94 -9.40 5.71
C ASN A 10 14.59 -9.37 6.45
N PHE A 11 13.84 -8.28 6.30
CA PHE A 11 12.49 -8.15 6.89
C PHE A 11 11.58 -9.31 6.47
N LEU A 12 11.53 -9.65 5.19
CA LEU A 12 10.70 -10.74 4.68
C LEU A 12 11.14 -12.09 5.24
N ASN A 13 12.45 -12.36 5.25
CA ASN A 13 13.01 -13.60 5.78
C ASN A 13 12.80 -13.76 7.30
N GLU A 14 12.78 -12.67 8.05
CA GLU A 14 12.44 -12.69 9.49
C GLU A 14 10.95 -12.95 9.74
N LYS A 15 10.08 -12.47 8.85
CA LYS A 15 8.63 -12.66 8.97
C LYS A 15 8.18 -14.06 8.59
N ASP A 16 8.76 -14.62 7.52
CA ASP A 16 8.48 -15.98 7.06
C ASP A 16 9.69 -16.54 6.32
N LYS A 17 10.19 -17.69 6.76
CA LYS A 17 11.32 -18.37 6.11
C LYS A 17 11.01 -18.83 4.68
N ASN A 18 9.74 -19.07 4.38
CA ASN A 18 9.25 -19.46 3.06
C ASN A 18 8.82 -18.28 2.19
N TYR A 19 9.18 -17.03 2.56
CA TYR A 19 8.73 -15.80 1.93
C TYR A 19 8.84 -15.80 0.39
N LYS A 20 9.77 -16.55 -0.19
CA LYS A 20 9.95 -16.67 -1.66
C LYS A 20 8.85 -17.45 -2.36
N GLN A 21 8.08 -18.26 -1.62
CA GLN A 21 7.02 -19.12 -2.17
C GLN A 21 5.65 -18.48 -2.02
N LEU A 22 5.56 -17.36 -1.31
CA LEU A 22 4.31 -16.66 -1.00
C LEU A 22 3.88 -15.74 -2.14
N LYS A 23 2.57 -15.46 -2.18
CA LYS A 23 1.95 -14.53 -3.12
C LYS A 23 1.69 -13.18 -2.46
N TYR A 24 2.16 -12.12 -3.08
CA TYR A 24 2.06 -10.78 -2.54
C TYR A 24 1.16 -9.89 -3.41
N LEU A 25 0.22 -9.20 -2.78
CA LEU A 25 -0.50 -8.09 -3.39
C LEU A 25 0.13 -6.78 -2.93
N ILE A 26 0.66 -5.98 -3.86
CA ILE A 26 1.30 -4.70 -3.53
C ILE A 26 0.34 -3.56 -3.83
N GLY A 27 -0.01 -2.76 -2.82
CA GLY A 27 -0.77 -1.54 -3.01
C GLY A 27 0.12 -0.43 -3.57
N VAL A 28 -0.16 0.00 -4.80
CA VAL A 28 0.64 1.00 -5.53
C VAL A 28 -0.18 2.26 -5.79
N SER A 29 0.32 3.40 -5.32
CA SER A 29 -0.31 4.72 -5.55
C SER A 29 0.20 5.42 -6.82
N GLY A 30 1.29 4.95 -7.43
CA GLY A 30 2.05 5.67 -8.46
C GLY A 30 3.16 6.56 -7.89
N GLY A 31 3.16 6.82 -6.60
CA GLY A 31 4.22 7.58 -5.92
C GLY A 31 5.52 6.79 -5.77
N VAL A 32 6.63 7.53 -5.59
CA VAL A 32 8.01 6.99 -5.57
C VAL A 32 8.16 5.79 -4.64
N ASP A 33 7.65 5.86 -3.43
CA ASP A 33 7.87 4.82 -2.41
C ASP A 33 7.22 3.49 -2.79
N SER A 34 5.99 3.54 -3.32
CA SER A 34 5.27 2.37 -3.78
C SER A 34 5.91 1.74 -5.02
N MET A 35 6.44 2.58 -5.92
CA MET A 35 7.15 2.13 -7.11
C MET A 35 8.50 1.50 -6.76
N VAL A 36 9.27 2.11 -5.82
CA VAL A 36 10.54 1.56 -5.33
C VAL A 36 10.32 0.22 -4.65
N LEU A 37 9.32 0.11 -3.76
CA LEU A 37 8.99 -1.14 -3.09
C LEU A 37 8.64 -2.25 -4.08
N SER A 38 7.80 -1.94 -5.08
CA SER A 38 7.44 -2.91 -6.12
C SER A 38 8.66 -3.37 -6.93
N ASN A 39 9.57 -2.45 -7.26
CA ASN A 39 10.83 -2.79 -7.94
C ASN A 39 11.71 -3.72 -7.12
N ILE A 40 11.79 -3.51 -5.80
CA ILE A 40 12.55 -4.40 -4.92
C ILE A 40 11.95 -5.81 -4.94
N PHE A 41 10.63 -5.93 -4.84
CA PHE A 41 9.95 -7.23 -4.90
C PHE A 41 10.16 -7.95 -6.23
N MET A 42 10.14 -7.22 -7.36
CA MET A 42 10.49 -7.77 -8.68
C MET A 42 11.94 -8.26 -8.75
N LYS A 43 12.91 -7.46 -8.26
CA LYS A 43 14.33 -7.84 -8.23
C LYS A 43 14.59 -9.08 -7.37
N LEU A 44 13.83 -9.26 -6.29
CA LEU A 44 13.89 -10.44 -5.44
C LEU A 44 13.18 -11.67 -6.06
N ASN A 45 12.65 -11.54 -7.28
CA ASN A 45 11.90 -12.56 -8.00
C ASN A 45 10.75 -13.16 -7.17
N LEU A 46 10.01 -12.31 -6.46
CA LEU A 46 8.85 -12.72 -5.66
C LEU A 46 7.59 -12.79 -6.54
N ASN A 47 6.67 -13.67 -6.17
CA ASN A 47 5.37 -13.78 -6.85
C ASN A 47 4.47 -12.61 -6.42
N ILE A 48 4.35 -11.61 -7.27
CA ILE A 48 3.65 -10.36 -6.98
C ILE A 48 2.51 -10.09 -7.96
N ALA A 49 1.51 -9.38 -7.47
CA ALA A 49 0.57 -8.61 -8.26
C ALA A 49 0.41 -7.21 -7.65
N VAL A 50 -0.11 -6.29 -8.43
CA VAL A 50 -0.28 -4.89 -8.04
C VAL A 50 -1.76 -4.52 -7.99
N ALA A 51 -2.15 -3.79 -6.94
CA ALA A 51 -3.45 -3.15 -6.83
C ALA A 51 -3.29 -1.63 -6.82
N HIS A 52 -3.95 -0.96 -7.75
CA HIS A 52 -4.00 0.50 -7.84
C HIS A 52 -5.44 0.98 -7.73
N MET A 53 -5.68 2.02 -6.95
CA MET A 53 -6.99 2.65 -6.86
C MET A 53 -6.94 4.09 -7.35
N ASN A 54 -7.74 4.39 -8.37
CA ASN A 54 -7.98 5.73 -8.86
C ASN A 54 -9.20 6.32 -8.14
N PHE A 55 -8.95 7.20 -7.19
CA PHE A 55 -9.96 7.84 -6.35
C PHE A 55 -10.69 9.01 -7.02
N GLN A 56 -10.34 9.39 -8.23
CA GLN A 56 -10.86 10.52 -9.00
C GLN A 56 -10.84 11.88 -8.25
N LEU A 57 -9.91 12.05 -7.31
CA LEU A 57 -9.81 13.27 -6.49
C LEU A 57 -9.05 14.41 -7.17
N ARG A 58 -8.21 14.11 -8.17
CA ARG A 58 -7.36 15.07 -8.88
C ARG A 58 -7.68 15.14 -10.37
N GLY A 59 -8.88 14.70 -10.78
CA GLY A 59 -9.31 14.72 -12.17
C GLY A 59 -8.31 14.02 -13.11
N LYS A 60 -7.78 14.74 -14.11
CA LYS A 60 -6.85 14.20 -15.13
C LYS A 60 -5.57 13.62 -14.52
N ASP A 61 -5.01 14.22 -13.48
CA ASP A 61 -3.79 13.73 -12.84
C ASP A 61 -4.01 12.32 -12.25
N SER A 62 -5.20 12.03 -11.73
CA SER A 62 -5.55 10.69 -11.25
C SER A 62 -5.60 9.66 -12.38
N ASP A 63 -6.04 10.06 -13.57
CA ASP A 63 -6.10 9.19 -14.74
C ASP A 63 -4.69 8.99 -15.36
N GLU A 64 -3.83 10.01 -15.29
CA GLU A 64 -2.43 9.92 -15.71
C GLU A 64 -1.62 8.98 -14.79
N ASP A 65 -1.82 9.07 -13.48
CA ASP A 65 -1.23 8.15 -12.52
C ASP A 65 -1.67 6.69 -12.78
N GLU A 66 -2.96 6.47 -13.00
CA GLU A 66 -3.49 5.15 -13.34
C GLU A 66 -2.85 4.60 -14.61
N LYS A 67 -2.78 5.43 -15.68
CA LYS A 67 -2.15 5.05 -16.93
C LYS A 67 -0.68 4.70 -16.74
N PHE A 68 0.07 5.55 -16.02
CA PHE A 68 1.48 5.30 -15.72
C PHE A 68 1.68 3.95 -15.02
N VAL A 69 0.88 3.67 -13.97
CA VAL A 69 0.99 2.42 -13.22
C VAL A 69 0.64 1.21 -14.10
N ARG A 70 -0.43 1.29 -14.90
CA ARG A 70 -0.80 0.22 -15.84
C ARG A 70 0.31 -0.06 -16.85
N ASP A 71 0.79 0.97 -17.53
CA ASP A 71 1.83 0.82 -18.56
C ASP A 71 3.12 0.25 -17.96
N TYR A 72 3.48 0.71 -16.76
CA TYR A 72 4.69 0.27 -16.07
C TYR A 72 4.68 -1.23 -15.76
N PHE A 73 3.59 -1.76 -15.19
CA PHE A 73 3.51 -3.16 -14.78
C PHE A 73 3.13 -4.10 -15.91
N ASN A 74 2.28 -3.69 -16.86
CA ASN A 74 1.98 -4.48 -18.05
C ASN A 74 3.23 -4.75 -18.91
N ASN A 75 4.10 -3.76 -19.07
CA ASN A 75 5.38 -3.94 -19.79
C ASN A 75 6.37 -4.89 -19.10
N ARG A 76 6.03 -5.40 -17.92
CA ARG A 76 6.83 -6.34 -17.11
C ARG A 76 6.11 -7.65 -16.81
N ASP A 77 4.97 -7.88 -17.45
CA ASP A 77 4.13 -9.07 -17.26
C ASP A 77 3.71 -9.28 -15.78
N ILE A 78 3.58 -8.18 -15.02
CA ILE A 78 3.10 -8.21 -13.64
C ILE A 78 1.58 -8.00 -13.64
N PRO A 79 0.80 -8.93 -13.04
CA PRO A 79 -0.64 -8.75 -12.91
C PRO A 79 -1.01 -7.45 -12.18
N ILE A 80 -1.91 -6.66 -12.78
CA ILE A 80 -2.38 -5.41 -12.20
C ILE A 80 -3.90 -5.38 -12.11
N TYR A 81 -4.40 -5.04 -10.94
CA TYR A 81 -5.81 -4.79 -10.67
C TYR A 81 -6.01 -3.29 -10.45
N VAL A 82 -6.98 -2.72 -11.13
CA VAL A 82 -7.29 -1.30 -10.97
C VAL A 82 -8.78 -1.12 -10.72
N LYS A 83 -9.09 -0.33 -9.68
CA LYS A 83 -10.45 0.11 -9.35
C LYS A 83 -10.52 1.63 -9.43
N LYS A 84 -11.50 2.15 -10.18
CA LYS A 84 -11.76 3.57 -10.32
C LYS A 84 -13.07 3.90 -9.61
N VAL A 85 -13.05 4.89 -8.72
CA VAL A 85 -14.21 5.24 -7.88
C VAL A 85 -14.29 6.77 -7.72
N ASP A 86 -15.50 7.32 -7.82
CA ASP A 86 -15.76 8.69 -7.40
C ASP A 86 -15.87 8.76 -5.87
N THR A 87 -14.76 9.12 -5.25
CA THR A 87 -14.63 9.17 -3.79
C THR A 87 -15.52 10.27 -3.18
N ASN A 88 -15.81 11.35 -3.93
CA ASN A 88 -16.66 12.44 -3.43
C ASN A 88 -18.11 11.98 -3.29
N ILE A 89 -18.62 11.24 -4.27
CA ILE A 89 -19.97 10.65 -4.22
C ILE A 89 -20.05 9.69 -3.06
N TYR A 90 -19.12 8.74 -2.96
CA TYR A 90 -19.08 7.77 -1.88
C TYR A 90 -19.04 8.42 -0.48
N ALA A 91 -18.17 9.41 -0.29
CA ALA A 91 -18.06 10.13 0.97
C ALA A 91 -19.36 10.81 1.38
N LYS A 92 -20.07 11.42 0.41
CA LYS A 92 -21.35 12.09 0.65
C LYS A 92 -22.45 11.10 1.04
N GLU A 93 -22.56 9.98 0.33
CA GLU A 93 -23.56 8.95 0.58
C GLU A 93 -23.40 8.30 1.95
N HIS A 94 -22.14 8.06 2.37
CA HIS A 94 -21.82 7.39 3.64
C HIS A 94 -21.55 8.37 4.80
N LYS A 95 -21.67 9.69 4.57
CA LYS A 95 -21.41 10.76 5.57
C LYS A 95 -19.98 10.67 6.16
N LEU A 96 -19.01 10.38 5.32
CA LEU A 96 -17.60 10.26 5.67
C LEU A 96 -16.80 11.48 5.21
N SER A 97 -15.64 11.73 5.83
CA SER A 97 -14.65 12.61 5.22
C SER A 97 -14.05 11.94 3.96
N ILE A 98 -13.51 12.75 3.02
CA ILE A 98 -12.85 12.23 1.82
C ILE A 98 -11.74 11.25 2.18
N GLU A 99 -10.96 11.55 3.22
CA GLU A 99 -9.87 10.71 3.71
C GLU A 99 -10.39 9.35 4.24
N GLN A 100 -11.47 9.37 5.02
CA GLN A 100 -12.10 8.16 5.54
C GLN A 100 -12.68 7.31 4.40
N ALA A 101 -13.38 7.95 3.46
CA ALA A 101 -13.94 7.29 2.28
C ALA A 101 -12.85 6.63 1.41
N ALA A 102 -11.77 7.36 1.11
CA ALA A 102 -10.65 6.83 0.35
C ALA A 102 -9.95 5.66 1.07
N ARG A 103 -9.87 5.73 2.39
CA ARG A 103 -9.30 4.65 3.21
C ARG A 103 -10.18 3.40 3.18
N GLU A 104 -11.48 3.54 3.41
CA GLU A 104 -12.44 2.44 3.39
C GLU A 104 -12.44 1.75 2.03
N LEU A 105 -12.69 2.50 0.95
CA LEU A 105 -12.68 2.00 -0.43
C LEU A 105 -11.39 1.25 -0.79
N ARG A 106 -10.25 1.72 -0.30
CA ARG A 106 -8.95 1.09 -0.54
C ARG A 106 -8.83 -0.27 0.13
N TYR A 107 -9.21 -0.36 1.41
CA TYR A 107 -9.08 -1.61 2.14
C TYR A 107 -10.10 -2.65 1.67
N ASP A 108 -11.34 -2.25 1.37
CA ASP A 108 -12.36 -3.13 0.78
C ASP A 108 -11.87 -3.73 -0.54
N PHE A 109 -11.25 -2.92 -1.39
CA PHE A 109 -10.68 -3.40 -2.65
C PHE A 109 -9.53 -4.38 -2.44
N PHE A 110 -8.65 -4.11 -1.48
CA PHE A 110 -7.55 -5.04 -1.18
C PHE A 110 -8.06 -6.35 -0.59
N GLU A 111 -9.03 -6.32 0.31
CA GLU A 111 -9.65 -7.51 0.89
C GLU A 111 -10.34 -8.37 -0.19
N GLU A 112 -11.11 -7.74 -1.07
CA GLU A 112 -11.72 -8.40 -2.23
C GLU A 112 -10.69 -9.16 -3.07
N LEU A 113 -9.54 -8.54 -3.37
CA LEU A 113 -8.49 -9.16 -4.17
C LEU A 113 -7.76 -10.29 -3.43
N ILE A 114 -7.48 -10.10 -2.13
CA ILE A 114 -6.82 -11.10 -1.29
C ILE A 114 -7.67 -12.37 -1.23
N GLU A 115 -8.95 -12.24 -0.97
CA GLU A 115 -9.88 -13.38 -0.89
C GLU A 115 -10.04 -14.07 -2.24
N LYS A 116 -10.27 -13.30 -3.31
CA LYS A 116 -10.55 -13.83 -4.65
C LYS A 116 -9.37 -14.58 -5.25
N TYR A 117 -8.14 -14.12 -5.02
CA TYR A 117 -6.94 -14.67 -5.67
C TYR A 117 -5.99 -15.38 -4.72
N ASN A 118 -6.36 -15.49 -3.43
CA ASN A 118 -5.58 -16.15 -2.38
C ASN A 118 -4.16 -15.58 -2.27
N TYR A 119 -4.05 -14.25 -2.06
CA TYR A 119 -2.77 -13.63 -1.71
C TYR A 119 -2.47 -13.85 -0.23
N ASP A 120 -1.21 -14.21 0.08
CA ASP A 120 -0.77 -14.46 1.45
C ASP A 120 -0.57 -13.16 2.24
N TYR A 121 -0.11 -12.11 1.55
CA TYR A 121 0.15 -10.81 2.16
C TYR A 121 -0.21 -9.63 1.25
N LEU A 122 -0.78 -8.58 1.87
CA LEU A 122 -0.84 -7.23 1.34
C LEU A 122 0.43 -6.48 1.74
N VAL A 123 1.09 -5.86 0.78
CA VAL A 123 2.31 -5.08 1.01
C VAL A 123 2.05 -3.61 0.73
N LEU A 124 2.39 -2.74 1.68
CA LEU A 124 2.20 -1.30 1.59
C LEU A 124 3.51 -0.56 1.84
N ALA A 125 3.76 0.50 1.06
CA ALA A 125 4.96 1.31 1.11
C ALA A 125 4.90 2.43 2.18
N HIS A 126 4.34 2.15 3.36
CA HIS A 126 4.38 3.09 4.47
C HIS A 126 5.81 3.17 5.04
N GLN A 127 6.33 4.38 5.21
CA GLN A 127 7.66 4.65 5.75
C GLN A 127 7.59 5.12 7.20
N ALA A 128 8.77 5.26 7.85
CA ALA A 128 8.90 5.78 9.21
C ALA A 128 8.30 7.19 9.35
N ASN A 129 8.47 8.04 8.34
CA ASN A 129 7.92 9.39 8.34
C ASN A 129 6.39 9.39 8.39
N ASP A 130 5.72 8.47 7.69
CA ASP A 130 4.25 8.33 7.71
C ASP A 130 3.77 7.95 9.12
N VAL A 131 4.58 7.16 9.84
CA VAL A 131 4.31 6.76 11.23
C VAL A 131 4.38 7.96 12.17
N ILE A 132 5.45 8.75 12.04
CA ILE A 132 5.68 9.95 12.86
C ILE A 132 4.58 10.98 12.57
N GLU A 133 4.27 11.23 11.30
CA GLU A 133 3.21 12.15 10.90
C GLU A 133 1.85 11.72 11.47
N THR A 134 1.49 10.45 11.33
CA THR A 134 0.25 9.89 11.89
C THR A 134 0.22 10.03 13.41
N PHE A 135 1.33 9.81 14.10
CA PHE A 135 1.46 9.97 15.54
C PHE A 135 1.19 11.41 15.98
N PHE A 136 1.83 12.40 15.32
CA PHE A 136 1.62 13.82 15.62
C PHE A 136 0.19 14.28 15.31
N ILE A 137 -0.38 13.85 14.18
CA ILE A 137 -1.77 14.16 13.83
C ILE A 137 -2.73 13.62 14.89
N ASN A 138 -2.51 12.39 15.37
CA ASN A 138 -3.35 11.80 16.43
C ASN A 138 -3.24 12.54 17.76
N ILE A 139 -2.03 12.98 18.14
CA ILE A 139 -1.84 13.85 19.33
C ILE A 139 -2.64 15.14 19.18
N LEU A 140 -2.52 15.84 18.06
CA LEU A 140 -3.20 17.12 17.81
C LEU A 140 -4.74 16.98 17.79
N ARG A 141 -5.24 15.81 17.43
CA ARG A 141 -6.69 15.48 17.47
C ARG A 141 -7.17 15.03 18.85
N GLY A 142 -6.32 15.06 19.89
CA GLY A 142 -6.69 14.66 21.24
C GLY A 142 -6.96 13.18 21.42
N ALA A 143 -6.30 12.33 20.62
CA ALA A 143 -6.48 10.89 20.70
C ALA A 143 -6.07 10.33 22.07
N THR A 144 -6.85 9.37 22.58
CA THR A 144 -6.50 8.59 23.76
C THR A 144 -5.24 7.74 23.51
N LEU A 145 -4.64 7.17 24.57
CA LEU A 145 -3.45 6.30 24.48
C LEU A 145 -3.59 5.17 23.42
N PHE A 146 -4.80 4.66 23.21
CA PHE A 146 -5.08 3.67 22.15
C PHE A 146 -5.07 4.31 20.73
N GLY A 147 -5.45 5.57 20.59
CA GLY A 147 -5.41 6.29 19.32
C GLY A 147 -4.01 6.80 18.95
N LEU A 148 -3.07 6.80 19.90
CA LEU A 148 -1.66 7.15 19.68
C LEU A 148 -0.85 5.99 19.09
N SER A 149 -1.38 4.77 19.06
CA SER A 149 -0.70 3.66 18.41
C SER A 149 -0.56 3.97 16.92
N SER A 150 0.68 4.23 16.53
CA SER A 150 1.05 4.42 15.12
C SER A 150 0.67 3.19 14.29
N ILE A 151 0.66 3.35 12.98
CA ILE A 151 0.32 2.29 12.02
C ILE A 151 1.11 1.02 12.36
N PRO A 152 0.49 -0.11 12.74
CA PRO A 152 1.24 -1.32 13.10
C PRO A 152 2.00 -1.89 11.90
N GLN A 153 3.22 -2.39 12.13
CA GLN A 153 4.09 -2.96 11.10
C GLN A 153 3.48 -4.19 10.42
N LYS A 154 2.74 -4.99 11.18
CA LYS A 154 1.97 -6.14 10.68
C LYS A 154 0.57 -6.10 11.30
N ARG A 155 -0.43 -5.95 10.45
CA ARG A 155 -1.82 -6.12 10.83
C ARG A 155 -2.33 -7.36 10.10
N SER A 156 -2.34 -8.52 10.79
CA SER A 156 -2.79 -9.79 10.19
C SER A 156 -2.04 -10.17 8.91
N LEU A 157 -2.56 -9.77 7.76
CA LEU A 157 -2.00 -10.05 6.43
C LEU A 157 -1.25 -8.85 5.80
N ILE A 158 -1.04 -7.74 6.53
CA ILE A 158 -0.42 -6.53 5.97
C ILE A 158 1.04 -6.42 6.38
N LEU A 159 1.94 -6.33 5.40
CA LEU A 159 3.37 -6.07 5.59
C LEU A 159 3.74 -4.64 5.20
N ARG A 160 4.66 -4.04 5.95
CA ARG A 160 5.22 -2.70 5.70
C ARG A 160 6.75 -2.77 5.76
N PRO A 161 7.42 -3.26 4.71
CA PRO A 161 8.86 -3.51 4.75
C PRO A 161 9.71 -2.24 4.87
N LEU A 162 9.17 -1.07 4.50
CA LEU A 162 9.86 0.22 4.57
C LEU A 162 9.69 0.94 5.92
N TRP A 163 9.10 0.27 6.92
CA TRP A 163 8.78 0.87 8.22
C TRP A 163 9.95 1.58 8.91
N TYR A 164 11.17 1.06 8.76
CA TYR A 164 12.38 1.62 9.37
C TYR A 164 13.24 2.41 8.39
N VAL A 165 12.74 2.67 7.19
CA VAL A 165 13.45 3.43 6.17
C VAL A 165 12.94 4.87 6.19
N SER A 166 13.83 5.83 6.46
CA SER A 166 13.59 7.26 6.26
C SER A 166 14.01 7.67 4.85
N ARG A 167 13.33 8.65 4.30
CA ARG A 167 13.79 9.34 3.08
C ARG A 167 15.09 10.07 3.31
#